data_becfee331faf42541988d37d97dae900
#
_entry.id   becfee331faf42541988d37d97dae900
#
_cell.length_a   1.000
_cell.length_b   1.000
_cell.length_c   1.000
_cell.angle_alpha   90.00
_cell.angle_beta   90.00
_cell.angle_gamma   90.00
#
_symmetry.space_group_name_H-M   'P 1'
#
loop_
_entity.id
_entity.type
_entity.pdbx_description
1 polymer ?
#
loop_
_entity_poly.entity_id
_entity_poly.type
_entity_poly.pdbx_seq_one_letter_code
_entity_poly.pdbx_strand_id
1 'polypeptide(L)'
;MSFSGKVKEELAGQFSPARHCQVAEMAALLCGCGHVEKMSDGNIKLWIQTENEAVARKSFTLLRKTFNIETAIVIREGSHLKRGKVYLVEVADPQRAEEILQGTKLSVNNKTGLLEMDNSLVVQMNCCKRAFIRGTFLSSGSISDPEKGYHFEIVCPDRGKAEQLQGIIRSFHVEAKIVVRKKSY
;
A
#
# COMPACT_ATOMS: atom_id res chain seq x y z
N MET A 1 20.49 -4.01 -7.72
CA MET A 1 19.09 -4.17 -7.22
C MET A 1 19.05 -5.41 -6.34
N SER A 2 18.44 -5.34 -5.15
CA SER A 2 18.28 -6.49 -4.23
C SER A 2 17.31 -7.53 -4.82
N PHE A 3 17.34 -8.77 -4.32
CA PHE A 3 16.36 -9.80 -4.71
C PHE A 3 14.92 -9.32 -4.46
N SER A 4 14.65 -8.77 -3.26
CA SER A 4 13.35 -8.17 -2.93
C SER A 4 12.96 -7.04 -3.90
N GLY A 5 13.91 -6.24 -4.37
CA GLY A 5 13.66 -5.20 -5.37
C GLY A 5 13.25 -5.78 -6.73
N LYS A 6 13.88 -6.86 -7.18
CA LYS A 6 13.50 -7.56 -8.41
C LYS A 6 12.09 -8.14 -8.32
N VAL A 7 11.74 -8.77 -7.20
CA VAL A 7 10.40 -9.31 -6.96
C VAL A 7 9.35 -8.19 -6.95
N LYS A 8 9.64 -7.06 -6.31
CA LYS A 8 8.73 -5.90 -6.34
C LYS A 8 8.54 -5.33 -7.75
N GLU A 9 9.60 -5.24 -8.54
CA GLU A 9 9.50 -4.78 -9.94
C GLU A 9 8.59 -5.69 -10.78
N GLU A 10 8.75 -7.00 -10.64
CA GLU A 10 7.92 -8.00 -11.32
C GLU A 10 6.44 -7.89 -10.89
N LEU A 11 6.19 -7.85 -9.57
CA LEU A 11 4.83 -7.74 -9.03
C LEU A 11 4.16 -6.40 -9.37
N ALA A 12 4.93 -5.32 -9.45
CA ALA A 12 4.41 -4.01 -9.83
C ALA A 12 3.95 -3.99 -11.30
N GLY A 13 4.52 -4.81 -12.16
CA GLY A 13 4.08 -5.00 -13.55
C GLY A 13 2.77 -5.78 -13.70
N GLN A 14 2.32 -6.49 -12.67
CA GLN A 14 1.10 -7.33 -12.73
C GLN A 14 -0.14 -6.49 -12.40
N PHE A 15 -1.10 -6.45 -13.31
CA PHE A 15 -2.41 -5.78 -13.10
C PHE A 15 -3.55 -6.78 -13.26
N SER A 16 -4.41 -6.85 -12.25
CA SER A 16 -5.64 -7.64 -12.38
C SER A 16 -6.58 -6.99 -13.42
N PRO A 17 -7.25 -7.77 -14.29
CA PRO A 17 -8.27 -7.23 -15.18
C PRO A 17 -9.53 -6.81 -14.42
N ALA A 18 -9.81 -7.41 -13.27
CA ALA A 18 -11.00 -7.15 -12.47
C ALA A 18 -10.84 -5.89 -11.60
N ARG A 19 -11.77 -4.94 -11.74
CA ARG A 19 -11.75 -3.67 -11.00
C ARG A 19 -11.76 -3.87 -9.49
N HIS A 20 -12.52 -4.82 -8.95
CA HIS A 20 -12.56 -5.11 -7.52
C HIS A 20 -11.20 -5.56 -6.96
N CYS A 21 -10.39 -6.27 -7.75
CA CYS A 21 -9.02 -6.62 -7.36
C CYS A 21 -8.08 -5.41 -7.41
N GLN A 22 -8.27 -4.52 -8.40
CA GLN A 22 -7.51 -3.27 -8.48
C GLN A 22 -7.81 -2.36 -7.28
N VAL A 23 -9.09 -2.29 -6.85
CA VAL A 23 -9.51 -1.58 -5.64
C VAL A 23 -8.85 -2.17 -4.39
N ALA A 24 -8.85 -3.50 -4.24
CA ALA A 24 -8.23 -4.18 -3.11
C ALA A 24 -6.70 -3.93 -3.05
N GLU A 25 -6.04 -3.94 -4.19
CA GLU A 25 -4.61 -3.66 -4.28
C GLU A 25 -4.29 -2.19 -3.95
N MET A 26 -5.13 -1.26 -4.43
CA MET A 26 -5.00 0.17 -4.09
C MET A 26 -5.24 0.41 -2.59
N ALA A 27 -6.24 -0.24 -1.98
CA ALA A 27 -6.48 -0.15 -0.54
C ALA A 27 -5.25 -0.57 0.27
N ALA A 28 -4.59 -1.66 -0.13
CA ALA A 28 -3.37 -2.14 0.51
C ALA A 28 -2.20 -1.15 0.36
N LEU A 29 -2.00 -0.58 -0.82
CA LEU A 29 -0.96 0.42 -1.07
C LEU A 29 -1.21 1.68 -0.22
N LEU A 30 -2.44 2.14 -0.15
CA LEU A 30 -2.81 3.31 0.68
C LEU A 30 -2.63 3.02 2.18
N CYS A 31 -2.98 1.83 2.66
CA CYS A 31 -2.75 1.45 4.06
C CYS A 31 -1.26 1.38 4.43
N GLY A 32 -0.39 1.04 3.46
CA GLY A 32 1.05 0.85 3.71
C GLY A 32 1.91 2.08 3.46
N CYS A 33 1.57 2.90 2.47
CA CYS A 33 2.36 4.06 2.07
C CYS A 33 1.51 5.28 1.64
N GLY A 34 0.20 5.27 1.92
CA GLY A 34 -0.69 6.41 1.75
C GLY A 34 -0.62 7.38 2.93
N HIS A 35 -0.79 8.65 2.62
CA HIS A 35 -0.82 9.75 3.58
C HIS A 35 -2.01 10.64 3.31
N VAL A 36 -2.63 11.13 4.38
CA VAL A 36 -3.75 12.07 4.33
C VAL A 36 -3.47 13.24 5.26
N GLU A 37 -3.75 14.42 4.77
CA GLU A 37 -3.72 15.65 5.54
C GLU A 37 -5.08 16.36 5.44
N LYS A 38 -5.66 16.74 6.59
CA LYS A 38 -6.85 17.57 6.63
C LYS A 38 -6.45 19.04 6.51
N MET A 39 -7.00 19.69 5.50
CA MET A 39 -6.79 21.12 5.25
C MET A 39 -7.69 21.97 6.16
N SER A 40 -7.33 23.25 6.32
CA SER A 40 -8.10 24.21 7.14
C SER A 40 -9.51 24.48 6.65
N ASP A 41 -9.77 24.25 5.37
CA ASP A 41 -11.08 24.37 4.72
C ASP A 41 -11.96 23.12 4.85
N GLY A 42 -11.48 22.08 5.56
CA GLY A 42 -12.15 20.79 5.73
C GLY A 42 -11.87 19.77 4.63
N ASN A 43 -11.23 20.18 3.56
CA ASN A 43 -10.81 19.29 2.48
C ASN A 43 -9.67 18.34 2.92
N ILE A 44 -9.47 17.27 2.17
CA ILE A 44 -8.36 16.35 2.39
C ILE A 44 -7.37 16.39 1.23
N LYS A 45 -6.09 16.29 1.56
CA LYS A 45 -5.01 16.03 0.61
C LYS A 45 -4.57 14.59 0.77
N LEU A 46 -4.50 13.85 -0.33
CA LEU A 46 -4.12 12.43 -0.38
C LEU A 46 -2.88 12.26 -1.25
N TRP A 47 -1.88 11.54 -0.77
CA TRP A 47 -0.73 11.14 -1.59
C TRP A 47 -0.18 9.78 -1.16
N ILE A 48 0.52 9.14 -2.06
CA ILE A 48 1.29 7.93 -1.80
C ILE A 48 2.76 8.32 -1.82
N GLN A 49 3.51 7.90 -0.81
CA GLN A 49 4.94 8.18 -0.68
C GLN A 49 5.73 6.88 -0.59
N THR A 50 6.73 6.70 -1.45
CA THR A 50 7.56 5.50 -1.48
C THR A 50 8.97 5.82 -1.97
N GLU A 51 9.96 5.03 -1.52
CA GLU A 51 11.33 5.08 -2.05
C GLU A 51 11.50 4.13 -3.26
N ASN A 52 10.47 3.37 -3.62
CA ASN A 52 10.51 2.41 -4.71
C ASN A 52 9.75 2.94 -5.94
N GLU A 53 10.48 3.17 -7.02
CA GLU A 53 9.92 3.68 -8.28
C GLU A 53 8.83 2.78 -8.87
N ALA A 54 9.02 1.45 -8.82
CA ALA A 54 8.03 0.52 -9.34
C ALA A 54 6.70 0.59 -8.58
N VAL A 55 6.75 0.79 -7.25
CA VAL A 55 5.55 1.00 -6.42
C VAL A 55 4.87 2.32 -6.77
N ALA A 56 5.62 3.39 -7.00
CA ALA A 56 5.06 4.67 -7.44
C ALA A 56 4.36 4.55 -8.79
N ARG A 57 5.01 3.93 -9.78
CA ARG A 57 4.41 3.66 -11.11
C ARG A 57 3.17 2.79 -11.03
N LYS A 58 3.19 1.76 -10.17
CA LYS A 58 2.03 0.91 -9.90
C LYS A 58 0.86 1.72 -9.35
N SER A 59 1.11 2.53 -8.33
CA SER A 59 0.10 3.37 -7.69
C SER A 59 -0.51 4.38 -8.67
N PHE A 60 0.34 5.05 -9.45
CA PHE A 60 -0.09 5.94 -10.52
C PHE A 60 -1.02 5.24 -11.52
N THR A 61 -0.62 4.06 -11.98
CA THR A 61 -1.39 3.30 -12.98
C THR A 61 -2.72 2.81 -12.40
N LEU A 62 -2.75 2.37 -11.15
CA LEU A 62 -3.98 1.94 -10.48
C LEU A 62 -4.95 3.11 -10.28
N LEU A 63 -4.47 4.29 -9.85
CA LEU A 63 -5.30 5.48 -9.72
C LEU A 63 -5.97 5.84 -11.06
N ARG A 64 -5.19 5.82 -12.14
CA ARG A 64 -5.72 6.10 -13.48
C ARG A 64 -6.70 5.03 -13.97
N LYS A 65 -6.35 3.74 -13.86
CA LYS A 65 -7.19 2.64 -14.38
C LYS A 65 -8.45 2.40 -13.56
N THR A 66 -8.36 2.53 -12.23
CA THR A 66 -9.42 2.13 -11.30
C THR A 66 -10.39 3.26 -11.04
N PHE A 67 -9.87 4.49 -10.92
CA PHE A 67 -10.64 5.67 -10.52
C PHE A 67 -10.73 6.75 -11.61
N ASN A 68 -10.06 6.55 -12.75
CA ASN A 68 -9.96 7.54 -13.83
C ASN A 68 -9.44 8.90 -13.33
N ILE A 69 -8.40 8.86 -12.48
CA ILE A 69 -7.81 10.04 -11.89
C ILE A 69 -6.49 10.32 -12.59
N GLU A 70 -6.35 11.54 -13.09
CA GLU A 70 -5.06 12.05 -13.54
C GLU A 70 -4.26 12.55 -12.34
N THR A 71 -3.03 12.08 -12.26
CA THR A 71 -2.08 12.42 -11.21
C THR A 71 -0.69 12.53 -11.80
N ALA A 72 0.26 13.00 -11.02
CA ALA A 72 1.66 13.09 -11.40
C ALA A 72 2.53 12.37 -10.37
N ILE A 73 3.68 11.87 -10.83
CA ILE A 73 4.72 11.37 -9.93
C ILE A 73 5.72 12.50 -9.72
N VAL A 74 5.80 13.00 -8.50
CA VAL A 74 6.79 14.00 -8.10
C VAL A 74 7.96 13.28 -7.46
N ILE A 75 9.16 13.56 -7.94
CA ILE A 75 10.39 12.99 -7.41
C ILE A 75 11.05 14.04 -6.51
N ARG A 76 11.29 13.68 -5.25
CA ARG A 76 12.06 14.51 -4.31
C ARG A 76 13.38 13.82 -3.99
N GLU A 77 14.46 14.56 -4.01
CA GLU A 77 15.73 14.06 -3.50
C GLU A 77 15.68 14.05 -1.98
N GLY A 78 16.13 12.94 -1.39
CA GLY A 78 16.23 12.81 0.06
C GLY A 78 17.17 13.87 0.65
N SER A 79 16.90 14.31 1.88
CA SER A 79 17.77 15.23 2.62
C SER A 79 19.19 14.65 2.76
N HIS A 80 20.19 15.51 3.01
CA HIS A 80 21.62 15.17 3.15
C HIS A 80 21.94 13.96 4.05
N LEU A 81 21.02 13.55 4.92
CA LEU A 81 21.13 12.41 5.85
C LEU A 81 20.63 11.07 5.26
N LYS A 82 19.78 11.09 4.22
CA LYS A 82 19.31 9.90 3.51
C LYS A 82 19.53 10.09 2.01
N ARG A 83 20.58 9.47 1.49
CA ARG A 83 20.79 9.39 0.02
C ARG A 83 19.73 8.48 -0.58
N GLY A 84 18.76 9.03 -1.29
CA GLY A 84 17.72 8.27 -1.99
C GLY A 84 16.69 9.19 -2.62
N LYS A 85 15.98 8.66 -3.62
CA LYS A 85 14.84 9.33 -4.25
C LYS A 85 13.58 8.93 -3.50
N VAL A 86 12.71 9.89 -3.24
CA VAL A 86 11.36 9.67 -2.72
C VAL A 86 10.38 10.04 -3.81
N TYR A 87 9.49 9.13 -4.12
CA TYR A 87 8.44 9.30 -5.12
C TYR A 87 7.13 9.60 -4.43
N LEU A 88 6.46 10.65 -4.88
CA LEU A 88 5.16 11.08 -4.39
C LEU A 88 4.16 10.99 -5.54
N VAL A 89 3.06 10.28 -5.32
CA VAL A 89 1.92 10.23 -6.23
C VAL A 89 0.79 11.01 -5.56
N GLU A 90 0.60 12.25 -6.00
CA GLU A 90 -0.31 13.20 -5.36
C GLU A 90 -1.67 13.22 -6.07
N VAL A 91 -2.75 13.20 -5.28
CA VAL A 91 -4.11 13.46 -5.75
C VAL A 91 -4.44 14.90 -5.39
N ALA A 92 -4.37 15.77 -6.39
CA ALA A 92 -4.49 17.21 -6.18
C ALA A 92 -5.93 17.67 -5.89
N ASP A 93 -6.93 16.95 -6.41
CA ASP A 93 -8.35 17.28 -6.24
C ASP A 93 -8.90 16.62 -4.96
N PRO A 94 -9.38 17.41 -3.97
CA PRO A 94 -9.92 16.88 -2.72
C PRO A 94 -11.14 15.97 -2.91
N GLN A 95 -12.00 16.27 -3.86
CA GLN A 95 -13.18 15.46 -4.16
C GLN A 95 -12.76 14.08 -4.70
N ARG A 96 -11.73 14.03 -5.53
CA ARG A 96 -11.16 12.77 -6.02
C ARG A 96 -10.46 11.98 -4.89
N ALA A 97 -9.84 12.66 -3.95
CA ALA A 97 -9.27 12.02 -2.77
C ALA A 97 -10.35 11.32 -1.93
N GLU A 98 -11.50 11.98 -1.71
CA GLU A 98 -12.64 11.37 -1.01
C GLU A 98 -13.22 10.19 -1.79
N GLU A 99 -13.39 10.30 -3.10
CA GLU A 99 -13.85 9.19 -3.96
C GLU A 99 -12.95 7.95 -3.85
N ILE A 100 -11.61 8.15 -3.77
CA ILE A 100 -10.67 7.06 -3.56
C ILE A 100 -10.89 6.40 -2.20
N LEU A 101 -10.98 7.18 -1.12
CA LEU A 101 -11.19 6.64 0.23
C LEU A 101 -12.52 5.88 0.33
N GLN A 102 -13.59 6.43 -0.21
CA GLN A 102 -14.89 5.76 -0.26
C GLN A 102 -14.85 4.47 -1.11
N GLY A 103 -14.23 4.52 -2.28
CA GLY A 103 -14.11 3.37 -3.18
C GLY A 103 -13.26 2.24 -2.61
N THR A 104 -12.20 2.57 -1.89
CA THR A 104 -11.30 1.63 -1.21
C THR A 104 -11.79 1.22 0.19
N LYS A 105 -12.90 1.81 0.69
CA LYS A 105 -13.44 1.58 2.04
C LYS A 105 -12.42 1.85 3.14
N LEU A 106 -11.66 2.91 2.96
CA LEU A 106 -10.68 3.37 3.95
C LEU A 106 -11.20 4.58 4.70
N SER A 107 -10.86 4.63 5.98
CA SER A 107 -11.04 5.81 6.83
C SER A 107 -9.70 6.30 7.38
N VAL A 108 -9.71 7.51 7.88
CA VAL A 108 -8.55 8.11 8.56
C VAL A 108 -8.68 7.89 10.05
N ASN A 109 -7.76 7.17 10.65
CA ASN A 109 -7.70 7.05 12.09
C ASN A 109 -7.37 8.41 12.72
N ASN A 110 -8.29 8.97 13.48
CA ASN A 110 -8.15 10.32 14.07
C ASN A 110 -7.02 10.42 15.11
N LYS A 111 -6.55 9.30 15.66
CA LYS A 111 -5.47 9.28 16.66
C LYS A 111 -4.09 9.18 16.03
N THR A 112 -3.97 8.39 14.95
CA THR A 112 -2.68 8.08 14.31
C THR A 112 -2.48 8.82 12.99
N GLY A 113 -3.56 9.34 12.37
CA GLY A 113 -3.53 9.90 11.02
C GLY A 113 -3.34 8.85 9.91
N LEU A 114 -3.30 7.57 10.26
CA LEU A 114 -3.10 6.49 9.30
C LEU A 114 -4.42 6.10 8.61
N LEU A 115 -4.29 5.64 7.38
CA LEU A 115 -5.41 5.05 6.65
C LEU A 115 -5.65 3.62 7.13
N GLU A 116 -6.88 3.32 7.44
CA GLU A 116 -7.32 2.03 7.96
C GLU A 116 -8.50 1.48 7.14
N MET A 117 -8.55 0.17 7.01
CA MET A 117 -9.67 -0.51 6.38
C MET A 117 -10.75 -0.77 7.44
N ASP A 118 -11.89 -0.08 7.33
CA ASP A 118 -12.99 -0.15 8.31
C ASP A 118 -13.68 -1.52 8.34
N ASN A 119 -13.65 -2.22 7.21
CA ASN A 119 -14.31 -3.50 7.06
C ASN A 119 -13.61 -4.37 6.01
N SER A 120 -14.00 -5.63 5.91
CA SER A 120 -13.43 -6.59 4.98
C SER A 120 -14.06 -6.59 3.58
N LEU A 121 -14.86 -5.60 3.22
CA LEU A 121 -15.60 -5.58 1.95
C LEU A 121 -14.70 -5.68 0.72
N VAL A 122 -13.54 -4.99 0.75
CA VAL A 122 -12.59 -5.02 -0.38
C VAL A 122 -11.79 -6.32 -0.48
N VAL A 123 -11.83 -7.19 0.54
CA VAL A 123 -11.08 -8.45 0.59
C VAL A 123 -11.98 -9.68 0.80
N GLN A 124 -13.23 -9.62 0.37
CA GLN A 124 -14.17 -10.76 0.50
C GLN A 124 -13.79 -11.93 -0.41
N MET A 125 -13.43 -11.64 -1.65
CA MET A 125 -13.10 -12.66 -2.65
C MET A 125 -11.63 -13.06 -2.56
N ASN A 126 -11.31 -14.33 -2.82
CA ASN A 126 -9.93 -14.82 -2.80
C ASN A 126 -9.00 -14.08 -3.78
N CYS A 127 -9.51 -13.66 -4.93
CA CYS A 127 -8.74 -12.84 -5.87
C CYS A 127 -8.43 -11.44 -5.30
N CYS A 128 -9.37 -10.82 -4.57
CA CYS A 128 -9.15 -9.55 -3.88
C CYS A 128 -8.14 -9.69 -2.73
N LYS A 129 -8.23 -10.77 -1.95
CA LYS A 129 -7.24 -11.08 -0.89
C LYS A 129 -5.83 -11.19 -1.46
N ARG A 130 -5.65 -11.89 -2.58
CA ARG A 130 -4.34 -11.99 -3.27
C ARG A 130 -3.84 -10.63 -3.73
N ALA A 131 -4.71 -9.82 -4.33
CA ALA A 131 -4.39 -8.47 -4.75
C ALA A 131 -4.01 -7.57 -3.55
N PHE A 132 -4.72 -7.69 -2.44
CA PHE A 132 -4.42 -6.97 -1.20
C PHE A 132 -3.06 -7.38 -0.62
N ILE A 133 -2.76 -8.69 -0.51
CA ILE A 133 -1.45 -9.18 -0.05
C ILE A 133 -0.33 -8.65 -0.96
N ARG A 134 -0.52 -8.66 -2.29
CA ARG A 134 0.45 -8.11 -3.24
C ARG A 134 0.70 -6.63 -2.99
N GLY A 135 -0.35 -5.82 -2.84
CA GLY A 135 -0.23 -4.39 -2.54
C GLY A 135 0.47 -4.13 -1.20
N THR A 136 0.17 -4.92 -0.17
CA THR A 136 0.83 -4.80 1.14
C THR A 136 2.31 -5.18 1.06
N PHE A 137 2.66 -6.24 0.32
CA PHE A 137 4.06 -6.60 0.08
C PHE A 137 4.80 -5.51 -0.70
N LEU A 138 4.19 -4.95 -1.73
CA LEU A 138 4.79 -3.86 -2.51
C LEU A 138 5.10 -2.65 -1.62
N SER A 139 4.21 -2.28 -0.72
CA SER A 139 4.39 -1.11 0.15
C SER A 139 5.45 -1.34 1.24
N SER A 140 5.36 -2.45 1.97
CA SER A 140 6.14 -2.66 3.20
C SER A 140 6.75 -4.06 3.35
N GLY A 141 6.65 -4.91 2.33
CA GLY A 141 7.20 -6.26 2.34
C GLY A 141 8.68 -6.31 1.98
N SER A 142 9.34 -7.36 2.42
CA SER A 142 10.66 -7.76 1.97
C SER A 142 10.78 -9.28 1.89
N ILE A 143 11.65 -9.75 0.99
CA ILE A 143 11.95 -11.17 0.82
C ILE A 143 13.45 -11.35 0.60
N SER A 144 14.04 -12.35 1.26
CA SER A 144 15.43 -12.72 1.03
C SER A 144 15.58 -13.55 -0.24
N ASP A 145 16.80 -13.54 -0.76
CA ASP A 145 17.20 -14.44 -1.83
C ASP A 145 17.12 -15.90 -1.32
N PRO A 146 16.37 -16.79 -1.99
CA PRO A 146 16.22 -18.19 -1.57
C PRO A 146 17.56 -18.95 -1.43
N GLU A 147 18.59 -18.56 -2.18
CA GLU A 147 19.94 -19.14 -2.07
C GLU A 147 20.64 -18.77 -0.76
N LYS A 148 20.20 -17.67 -0.12
CA LYS A 148 20.79 -17.13 1.14
C LYS A 148 19.95 -17.39 2.38
N GLY A 149 18.77 -17.98 2.20
CA GLY A 149 17.82 -18.28 3.28
C GLY A 149 16.41 -17.84 2.97
N TYR A 150 15.44 -18.45 3.64
CA TYR A 150 14.02 -18.13 3.46
C TYR A 150 13.56 -17.14 4.52
N HIS A 151 13.45 -15.89 4.13
CA HIS A 151 12.86 -14.87 4.99
C HIS A 151 11.88 -14.02 4.18
N PHE A 152 10.63 -14.03 4.60
CA PHE A 152 9.56 -13.21 4.04
C PHE A 152 8.91 -12.47 5.18
N GLU A 153 8.88 -11.15 5.10
CA GLU A 153 8.23 -10.30 6.10
C GLU A 153 7.45 -9.15 5.46
N ILE A 154 6.41 -8.73 6.15
CA ILE A 154 5.67 -7.51 5.85
C ILE A 154 5.59 -6.71 7.15
N VAL A 155 6.09 -5.48 7.12
CA VAL A 155 6.09 -4.60 8.28
C VAL A 155 4.75 -3.85 8.36
N CYS A 156 4.07 -3.99 9.50
CA CYS A 156 2.83 -3.28 9.79
C CYS A 156 3.07 -2.20 10.85
N PRO A 157 2.48 -0.99 10.71
CA PRO A 157 2.69 0.10 11.65
C PRO A 157 2.03 -0.13 13.02
N ASP A 158 0.98 -0.94 13.06
CA ASP A 158 0.24 -1.27 14.28
C ASP A 158 -0.21 -2.73 14.29
N ARG A 159 -0.61 -3.19 15.49
CA ARG A 159 -1.02 -4.57 15.72
C ARG A 159 -2.32 -4.93 14.98
N GLY A 160 -3.28 -4.03 14.91
CA GLY A 160 -4.56 -4.27 14.25
C GLY A 160 -4.38 -4.60 12.77
N LYS A 161 -3.54 -3.83 12.06
CA LYS A 161 -3.19 -4.12 10.66
C LYS A 161 -2.44 -5.44 10.50
N ALA A 162 -1.55 -5.78 11.43
CA ALA A 162 -0.85 -7.05 11.41
C ALA A 162 -1.81 -8.23 11.60
N GLU A 163 -2.75 -8.16 12.55
CA GLU A 163 -3.77 -9.18 12.79
C GLU A 163 -4.73 -9.32 11.60
N GLN A 164 -5.14 -8.21 11.00
CA GLN A 164 -5.97 -8.21 9.78
C GLN A 164 -5.27 -8.91 8.62
N LEU A 165 -4.01 -8.55 8.35
CA LEU A 165 -3.21 -9.19 7.29
C LEU A 165 -2.99 -10.68 7.59
N GLN A 166 -2.68 -11.03 8.84
CA GLN A 166 -2.54 -12.42 9.27
C GLN A 166 -3.81 -13.23 8.99
N GLY A 167 -5.00 -12.68 9.29
CA GLY A 167 -6.28 -13.31 9.01
C GLY A 167 -6.49 -13.55 7.50
N ILE A 168 -6.13 -12.58 6.67
CA ILE A 168 -6.20 -12.71 5.20
C ILE A 168 -5.26 -13.83 4.71
N ILE A 169 -4.01 -13.87 5.18
CA ILE A 169 -3.03 -14.89 4.80
C ILE A 169 -3.47 -16.28 5.24
N ARG A 170 -3.97 -16.41 6.49
CA ARG A 170 -4.48 -17.68 7.03
C ARG A 170 -5.64 -18.26 6.24
N SER A 171 -6.45 -17.41 5.59
CA SER A 171 -7.55 -17.88 4.72
C SER A 171 -7.07 -18.67 3.50
N PHE A 172 -5.76 -18.67 3.21
CA PHE A 172 -5.11 -19.51 2.19
C PHE A 172 -4.40 -20.73 2.77
N HIS A 173 -4.67 -21.07 4.04
CA HIS A 173 -4.00 -22.17 4.77
C HIS A 173 -2.49 -21.98 4.90
N VAL A 174 -2.04 -20.72 4.94
CA VAL A 174 -0.64 -20.34 5.15
C VAL A 174 -0.50 -19.79 6.56
N GLU A 175 0.44 -20.33 7.33
CA GLU A 175 0.77 -19.78 8.64
C GLU A 175 1.57 -18.49 8.51
N ALA A 176 1.13 -17.45 9.23
CA ALA A 176 1.85 -16.20 9.41
C ALA A 176 1.98 -15.92 10.92
N LYS A 177 3.17 -15.52 11.34
CA LYS A 177 3.45 -15.15 12.73
C LYS A 177 3.62 -13.64 12.85
N ILE A 178 3.02 -13.06 13.89
CA ILE A 178 3.23 -11.66 14.22
C ILE A 178 4.41 -11.58 15.18
N VAL A 179 5.43 -10.80 14.81
CA VAL A 179 6.62 -10.58 15.61
C VAL A 179 6.73 -9.09 15.91
N VAL A 180 6.82 -8.74 17.19
CA VAL A 180 6.95 -7.35 17.63
C VAL A 180 8.41 -6.94 17.57
N ARG A 181 8.73 -5.85 16.84
CA ARG A 181 10.06 -5.27 16.77
C ARG A 181 9.98 -3.77 17.12
N LYS A 182 10.44 -3.39 18.32
CA LYS A 182 10.44 -1.99 18.82
C LYS A 182 9.08 -1.30 18.67
N LYS A 183 8.83 -0.65 17.53
CA LYS A 183 7.60 0.12 17.23
C LYS A 183 6.83 -0.42 16.01
N SER A 184 7.10 -1.64 15.54
CA SER A 184 6.45 -2.26 14.37
C SER A 184 6.12 -3.74 14.61
N TYR A 185 5.29 -4.28 13.75
CA TYR A 185 4.77 -5.65 13.81
C TYR A 185 5.03 -6.37 12.49
#